data_14c327c885e61826c2879013d88c8492
#
_entry.id   14c327c885e61826c2879013d88c8492
#
_cell.length_a   1.000
_cell.length_b   1.000
_cell.length_c   1.000
_cell.angle_alpha   90.00
_cell.angle_beta   90.00
_cell.angle_gamma   90.00
#
_symmetry.space_group_name_H-M   'P 1'
#
loop_
_entity.id
_entity.type
_entity.pdbx_description
1 polymer ?
#
loop_
_entity_poly.entity_id
_entity_poly.type
_entity_poly.pdbx_seq_one_letter_code
_entity_poly.pdbx_strand_id
1 'polypeptide(L)'
;CTPSVSHDPFHYKEARQKLRAAVIENFRALEILRNYQILNRTGLNKILKKFDKTLNVKTLQKYFDARVVPTPLVESNTTVQMLEAVEEIFTIYFEHGDKKRAREQLRNGSALPSGVHQESHYGVVFCAGIYLGVALCCTVEGMRAVMDPAIRFSLPQWRSLLIVYAVEMIPTLFSLLFGLNLLGWSAVRINTVFIFEFDSGNALEPVQYFELPSFLLMLLGIFFCLSFTTSYKHIVAPTTWPLVWLVI
;
A
#
# COMPACT_ATOMS: atom_id res chain seq x y z
N CYS A 1 16.77 12.75 47.56
CA CYS A 1 15.44 12.99 46.99
C CYS A 1 15.48 12.58 45.54
N THR A 2 15.01 11.37 45.23
CA THR A 2 14.72 10.94 43.85
C THR A 2 13.35 11.51 43.44
N PRO A 3 13.23 12.13 42.29
CA PRO A 3 11.93 12.61 41.83
C PRO A 3 11.04 11.40 41.54
N SER A 4 9.91 11.30 42.25
CA SER A 4 8.85 10.36 41.92
C SER A 4 8.23 10.78 40.60
N VAL A 5 8.62 10.13 39.50
CA VAL A 5 7.95 10.27 38.21
C VAL A 5 6.55 9.66 38.36
N SER A 6 5.53 10.49 38.48
CA SER A 6 4.15 10.03 38.45
C SER A 6 3.89 9.46 37.05
N HIS A 7 3.92 8.13 36.93
CA HIS A 7 3.52 7.46 35.70
C HIS A 7 2.02 7.57 35.51
N ASP A 8 1.62 8.42 34.57
CA ASP A 8 0.25 8.46 34.07
C ASP A 8 -0.05 7.12 33.35
N PRO A 9 -0.99 6.29 33.87
CA PRO A 9 -1.23 4.94 33.35
C PRO A 9 -1.72 4.93 31.91
N PHE A 10 -2.25 6.05 31.42
CA PHE A 10 -2.71 6.19 30.03
C PHE A 10 -1.52 6.33 29.07
N HIS A 11 -0.55 7.17 29.39
CA HIS A 11 0.68 7.32 28.61
C HIS A 11 1.52 6.04 28.57
N TYR A 12 1.52 5.27 29.65
CA TYR A 12 2.23 3.99 29.68
C TYR A 12 1.64 2.95 28.73
N LYS A 13 0.32 2.83 28.67
CA LYS A 13 -0.35 1.91 27.74
C LYS A 13 -0.08 2.27 26.30
N GLU A 14 -0.18 3.53 25.95
CA GLU A 14 0.09 4.02 24.60
C GLU A 14 1.57 3.80 24.20
N ALA A 15 2.50 4.13 25.09
CA ALA A 15 3.93 3.90 24.85
C ALA A 15 4.24 2.40 24.65
N ARG A 16 3.62 1.52 25.47
CA ARG A 16 3.77 0.07 25.34
C ARG A 16 3.22 -0.46 24.00
N GLN A 17 2.09 0.06 23.52
CA GLN A 17 1.54 -0.31 22.23
C GLN A 17 2.44 0.13 21.07
N LYS A 18 2.95 1.37 21.10
CA LYS A 18 3.90 1.87 20.11
C LYS A 18 5.19 1.05 20.08
N LEU A 19 5.72 0.72 21.27
CA LEU A 19 6.90 -0.13 21.38
C LEU A 19 6.65 -1.54 20.82
N ARG A 20 5.50 -2.14 21.13
CA ARG A 20 5.11 -3.44 20.57
C ARG A 20 5.06 -3.42 19.05
N ALA A 21 4.43 -2.41 18.47
CA ALA A 21 4.36 -2.24 17.01
C ALA A 21 5.75 -2.10 16.39
N ALA A 22 6.62 -1.28 16.98
CA ALA A 22 7.99 -1.09 16.52
C ALA A 22 8.84 -2.39 16.59
N VAL A 23 8.66 -3.21 17.62
CA VAL A 23 9.36 -4.50 17.75
C VAL A 23 8.89 -5.48 16.66
N ILE A 24 7.60 -5.52 16.35
CA ILE A 24 7.04 -6.37 15.30
C ILE A 24 7.55 -5.92 13.91
N GLU A 25 7.59 -4.62 13.67
CA GLU A 25 8.13 -4.06 12.44
C GLU A 25 9.61 -4.39 12.25
N ASN A 26 10.41 -4.26 13.31
CA ASN A 26 11.82 -4.65 13.32
C ASN A 26 11.98 -6.15 13.02
N PHE A 27 11.18 -7.01 13.65
CA PHE A 27 11.20 -8.45 13.37
C PHE A 27 10.94 -8.76 11.91
N ARG A 28 9.97 -8.09 11.29
CA ARG A 28 9.66 -8.22 9.85
C ARG A 28 10.82 -7.79 8.97
N ALA A 29 11.44 -6.64 9.28
CA ALA A 29 12.60 -6.15 8.54
C ALA A 29 13.75 -7.18 8.58
N LEU A 30 13.98 -7.78 9.73
CA LEU A 30 14.99 -8.85 9.90
C LEU A 30 14.62 -10.13 9.14
N GLU A 31 13.33 -10.53 9.10
CA GLU A 31 12.88 -11.66 8.28
C GLU A 31 13.07 -11.40 6.78
N ILE A 32 12.76 -10.20 6.31
CA ILE A 32 12.99 -9.80 4.92
C ILE A 32 14.48 -9.85 4.59
N LEU A 33 15.33 -9.32 5.46
CA LEU A 33 16.77 -9.37 5.30
C LEU A 33 17.30 -10.80 5.23
N ARG A 34 16.83 -11.68 6.11
CA ARG A 34 17.16 -13.11 6.10
C ARG A 34 16.75 -13.79 4.79
N ASN A 35 15.53 -13.53 4.33
CA ASN A 35 15.03 -14.07 3.07
C ASN A 35 15.85 -13.57 1.87
N TYR A 36 16.22 -12.28 1.88
CA TYR A 36 17.11 -11.69 0.89
C TYR A 36 18.47 -12.41 0.85
N GLN A 37 19.08 -12.66 2.01
CA GLN A 37 20.35 -13.40 2.12
C GLN A 37 20.23 -14.82 1.52
N ILE A 38 19.18 -15.55 1.89
CA ILE A 38 18.94 -16.93 1.39
C ILE A 38 18.73 -16.94 -0.12
N LEU A 39 17.92 -16.02 -0.65
CA LEU A 39 17.62 -15.92 -2.08
C LEU A 39 18.87 -15.58 -2.89
N ASN A 40 19.64 -14.59 -2.44
CA ASN A 40 20.88 -14.21 -3.13
C ASN A 40 21.91 -15.34 -3.12
N ARG A 41 22.15 -15.97 -1.97
CA ARG A 41 23.03 -17.13 -1.87
C ARG A 41 22.62 -18.25 -2.83
N THR A 42 21.32 -18.58 -2.84
CA THR A 42 20.78 -19.63 -3.70
C THR A 42 20.84 -19.26 -5.19
N GLY A 43 20.53 -17.99 -5.50
CA GLY A 43 20.58 -17.45 -6.86
C GLY A 43 21.99 -17.50 -7.42
N LEU A 44 22.96 -16.94 -6.69
CA LEU A 44 24.37 -16.95 -7.10
C LEU A 44 24.89 -18.37 -7.29
N ASN A 45 24.61 -19.28 -6.36
CA ASN A 45 25.03 -20.68 -6.49
C ASN A 45 24.43 -21.36 -7.74
N LYS A 46 23.13 -21.11 -8.03
CA LYS A 46 22.50 -21.64 -9.25
C LYS A 46 23.10 -21.07 -10.53
N ILE A 47 23.36 -19.77 -10.56
CA ILE A 47 23.96 -19.08 -11.72
C ILE A 47 25.36 -19.64 -11.98
N LEU A 48 26.20 -19.76 -10.97
CA LEU A 48 27.56 -20.29 -11.11
C LEU A 48 27.57 -21.74 -11.53
N LYS A 49 26.69 -22.59 -10.97
CA LYS A 49 26.55 -23.98 -11.43
C LYS A 49 26.10 -24.09 -12.89
N LYS A 50 25.19 -23.21 -13.33
CA LYS A 50 24.74 -23.17 -14.72
C LYS A 50 25.87 -22.75 -15.66
N PHE A 51 26.64 -21.74 -15.26
CA PHE A 51 27.81 -21.27 -16.01
C PHE A 51 28.88 -22.34 -16.13
N ASP A 52 29.29 -23.00 -15.05
CA ASP A 52 30.24 -24.09 -15.04
C ASP A 52 29.81 -25.26 -15.99
N LYS A 53 28.51 -25.56 -15.94
CA LYS A 53 27.94 -26.60 -16.84
C LYS A 53 27.96 -26.20 -18.31
N THR A 54 27.72 -24.89 -18.60
CA THR A 54 27.66 -24.40 -19.99
C THR A 54 29.04 -24.32 -20.61
N LEU A 55 30.04 -23.91 -19.84
CA LEU A 55 31.44 -23.77 -20.30
C LEU A 55 32.31 -25.00 -20.03
N ASN A 56 31.75 -26.03 -19.40
CA ASN A 56 32.45 -27.25 -19.00
C ASN A 56 33.71 -27.00 -18.13
N VAL A 57 33.62 -25.96 -17.24
CA VAL A 57 34.69 -25.54 -16.33
C VAL A 57 34.21 -25.79 -14.89
N LYS A 58 35.11 -26.20 -13.99
CA LYS A 58 34.77 -26.47 -12.57
C LYS A 58 35.42 -25.45 -11.61
N THR A 59 35.63 -24.23 -12.04
CA THR A 59 36.44 -23.25 -11.31
C THR A 59 35.56 -22.28 -10.48
N LEU A 60 34.35 -22.00 -10.92
CA LEU A 60 33.51 -21.00 -10.28
C LEU A 60 32.89 -21.46 -8.96
N GLN A 61 32.65 -22.76 -8.79
CA GLN A 61 32.21 -23.27 -7.50
C GLN A 61 33.27 -23.03 -6.42
N LYS A 62 34.56 -23.25 -6.74
CA LYS A 62 35.67 -22.93 -5.82
C LYS A 62 35.78 -21.44 -5.52
N TYR A 63 35.52 -20.60 -6.53
CA TYR A 63 35.47 -19.15 -6.34
C TYR A 63 34.33 -18.74 -5.41
N PHE A 64 33.14 -19.31 -5.57
CA PHE A 64 32.00 -19.07 -4.70
C PHE A 64 32.33 -19.40 -3.24
N ASP A 65 32.89 -20.59 -3.00
CA ASP A 65 33.23 -21.05 -1.65
C ASP A 65 34.35 -20.18 -1.01
N ALA A 66 35.30 -19.71 -1.81
CA ALA A 66 36.43 -18.92 -1.32
C ALA A 66 36.13 -17.42 -1.14
N ARG A 67 35.24 -16.84 -1.94
CA ARG A 67 35.01 -15.38 -2.00
C ARG A 67 33.62 -14.94 -1.61
N VAL A 68 32.61 -15.74 -1.89
CA VAL A 68 31.20 -15.37 -1.64
C VAL A 68 30.74 -15.86 -0.28
N VAL A 69 31.06 -17.11 0.05
CA VAL A 69 30.68 -17.71 1.35
C VAL A 69 31.19 -16.91 2.56
N PRO A 70 32.46 -16.44 2.61
CA PRO A 70 32.95 -15.70 3.76
C PRO A 70 32.49 -14.24 3.83
N THR A 71 31.63 -13.79 2.89
CA THR A 71 31.08 -12.42 2.98
C THR A 71 30.05 -12.30 4.10
N PRO A 72 29.96 -11.16 4.80
CA PRO A 72 28.95 -10.93 5.82
C PRO A 72 27.51 -11.16 5.35
N LEU A 73 27.24 -10.99 4.05
CA LEU A 73 25.96 -11.23 3.45
C LEU A 73 25.55 -12.72 3.48
N VAL A 74 26.50 -13.65 3.39
CA VAL A 74 26.25 -15.10 3.26
C VAL A 74 26.49 -15.83 4.58
N GLU A 75 27.52 -15.44 5.32
CA GLU A 75 27.98 -16.12 6.52
C GLU A 75 27.34 -15.57 7.81
N SER A 76 26.65 -14.41 7.76
CA SER A 76 26.22 -13.77 8.98
C SER A 76 25.09 -14.55 9.69
N ASN A 77 25.49 -15.27 10.71
CA ASN A 77 24.60 -15.76 11.79
C ASN A 77 23.98 -14.58 12.58
N THR A 78 24.46 -13.37 12.36
CA THR A 78 24.04 -12.16 13.06
C THR A 78 22.55 -11.88 12.90
N THR A 79 22.02 -12.03 11.68
CA THR A 79 20.59 -11.83 11.42
C THR A 79 19.71 -12.85 12.14
N VAL A 80 20.19 -14.11 12.24
CA VAL A 80 19.48 -15.16 12.98
C VAL A 80 19.52 -14.89 14.46
N GLN A 81 20.68 -14.48 15.00
CA GLN A 81 20.83 -14.10 16.40
C GLN A 81 19.96 -12.90 16.76
N MET A 82 19.88 -11.88 15.88
CA MET A 82 18.99 -10.74 16.07
C MET A 82 17.52 -11.15 16.08
N LEU A 83 17.10 -12.05 15.19
CA LEU A 83 15.73 -12.58 15.18
C LEU A 83 15.40 -13.33 16.47
N GLU A 84 16.31 -14.16 16.95
CA GLU A 84 16.15 -14.88 18.21
C GLU A 84 16.09 -13.93 19.41
N ALA A 85 16.94 -12.91 19.46
CA ALA A 85 16.93 -11.90 20.50
C ALA A 85 15.62 -11.09 20.51
N VAL A 86 15.12 -10.69 19.35
CA VAL A 86 13.83 -9.98 19.25
C VAL A 86 12.67 -10.88 19.66
N GLU A 87 12.69 -12.18 19.29
CA GLU A 87 11.68 -13.16 19.71
C GLU A 87 11.71 -13.33 21.25
N GLU A 88 12.89 -13.38 21.85
CA GLU A 88 13.04 -13.52 23.29
C GLU A 88 12.52 -12.27 24.02
N ILE A 89 12.92 -11.08 23.59
CA ILE A 89 12.43 -9.80 24.14
C ILE A 89 10.91 -9.74 24.06
N PHE A 90 10.33 -10.06 22.89
CA PHE A 90 8.90 -10.03 22.70
C PHE A 90 8.17 -11.03 23.61
N THR A 91 8.72 -12.23 23.76
CA THR A 91 8.17 -13.28 24.63
C THR A 91 8.13 -12.85 26.08
N ILE A 92 9.21 -12.25 26.60
CA ILE A 92 9.32 -11.86 28.01
C ILE A 92 8.44 -10.65 28.33
N TYR A 93 8.52 -9.58 27.51
CA TYR A 93 7.91 -8.30 27.85
C TYR A 93 6.46 -8.14 27.39
N PHE A 94 6.04 -8.87 26.34
CA PHE A 94 4.69 -8.72 25.77
C PHE A 94 3.79 -9.92 25.96
N GLU A 95 4.33 -11.15 25.93
CA GLU A 95 3.52 -12.39 25.98
C GLU A 95 3.79 -13.22 27.25
N HIS A 96 4.32 -12.60 28.29
CA HIS A 96 4.47 -13.22 29.64
C HIS A 96 5.16 -14.60 29.64
N GLY A 97 6.06 -14.87 28.70
CA GLY A 97 6.82 -16.12 28.60
C GLY A 97 6.23 -17.17 27.65
N ASP A 98 5.08 -16.93 27.02
CA ASP A 98 4.50 -17.85 26.04
C ASP A 98 5.16 -17.70 24.67
N LYS A 99 6.16 -18.55 24.40
CA LYS A 99 6.90 -18.56 23.12
C LYS A 99 6.05 -18.88 21.91
N LYS A 100 5.04 -19.75 22.06
CA LYS A 100 4.19 -20.15 20.93
C LYS A 100 3.34 -18.97 20.47
N ARG A 101 2.72 -18.29 21.41
CA ARG A 101 1.89 -17.12 21.17
C ARG A 101 2.71 -15.93 20.65
N ALA A 102 3.93 -15.73 21.20
CA ALA A 102 4.85 -14.71 20.72
C ALA A 102 5.24 -14.91 19.25
N ARG A 103 5.61 -16.14 18.85
CA ARG A 103 5.93 -16.48 17.45
C ARG A 103 4.73 -16.29 16.51
N GLU A 104 3.56 -16.71 16.95
CA GLU A 104 2.34 -16.55 16.18
C GLU A 104 2.04 -15.07 15.93
N GLN A 105 2.18 -14.23 16.94
CA GLN A 105 1.96 -12.80 16.82
C GLN A 105 3.04 -12.09 16.02
N LEU A 106 4.31 -12.44 16.17
CA LEU A 106 5.39 -11.88 15.35
C LEU A 106 5.23 -12.25 13.87
N ARG A 107 4.83 -13.49 13.56
CA ARG A 107 4.60 -13.95 12.18
C ARG A 107 3.30 -13.43 11.57
N ASN A 108 2.23 -13.42 12.36
CA ASN A 108 0.93 -12.92 11.95
C ASN A 108 0.81 -11.40 12.12
N GLY A 109 1.86 -10.75 12.53
CA GLY A 109 1.92 -9.33 12.83
C GLY A 109 1.51 -8.38 11.68
N SER A 110 1.22 -8.93 10.48
CA SER A 110 0.41 -8.30 9.43
C SER A 110 -1.09 -8.34 9.72
N ALA A 111 -1.51 -9.20 10.65
CA ALA A 111 -2.89 -9.37 11.10
C ALA A 111 -3.07 -8.97 12.58
N LEU A 112 -2.15 -8.17 13.14
CA LEU A 112 -2.40 -7.57 14.44
C LEU A 112 -3.50 -6.52 14.30
N PRO A 113 -4.54 -6.62 15.11
CA PRO A 113 -5.35 -5.48 15.43
C PRO A 113 -4.49 -4.54 16.30
N SER A 114 -3.58 -3.80 15.70
CA SER A 114 -3.18 -2.53 16.29
C SER A 114 -4.44 -1.69 16.26
N GLY A 115 -5.14 -1.63 17.39
CA GLY A 115 -6.45 -0.97 17.48
C GLY A 115 -6.45 0.50 17.04
N VAL A 116 -5.29 1.08 16.81
CA VAL A 116 -5.11 2.43 16.25
C VAL A 116 -5.05 2.40 14.71
N HIS A 117 -4.45 1.38 14.08
CA HIS A 117 -4.38 1.29 12.61
C HIS A 117 -5.63 0.62 12.01
N GLN A 118 -6.27 -0.30 12.71
CA GLN A 118 -7.45 -1.01 12.19
C GLN A 118 -8.68 -0.12 12.15
N GLU A 119 -8.87 0.78 13.11
CA GLU A 119 -9.95 1.78 13.06
C GLU A 119 -9.76 2.75 11.88
N SER A 120 -8.52 3.13 11.58
CA SER A 120 -8.21 3.96 10.41
C SER A 120 -8.57 3.26 9.08
N HIS A 121 -8.36 1.94 8.98
CA HIS A 121 -8.68 1.18 7.77
C HIS A 121 -10.18 1.10 7.49
N TYR A 122 -11.00 0.86 8.51
CA TYR A 122 -12.45 0.84 8.32
C TYR A 122 -12.99 2.20 7.89
N GLY A 123 -12.45 3.27 8.43
CA GLY A 123 -12.79 4.63 8.02
C GLY A 123 -12.45 4.89 6.54
N VAL A 124 -11.27 4.52 6.11
CA VAL A 124 -10.82 4.67 4.71
C VAL A 124 -11.68 3.87 3.74
N VAL A 125 -11.96 2.59 4.06
CA VAL A 125 -12.83 1.73 3.24
C VAL A 125 -14.24 2.29 3.15
N PHE A 126 -14.77 2.77 4.27
CA PHE A 126 -16.09 3.39 4.32
C PHE A 126 -16.16 4.67 3.49
N CYS A 127 -15.19 5.56 3.61
CA CYS A 127 -15.10 6.79 2.81
C CYS A 127 -14.95 6.47 1.32
N ALA A 128 -14.05 5.55 0.95
CA ALA A 128 -13.89 5.12 -0.43
C ALA A 128 -15.18 4.52 -1.02
N GLY A 129 -15.93 3.74 -0.21
CA GLY A 129 -17.24 3.21 -0.60
C GLY A 129 -18.27 4.30 -0.86
N ILE A 130 -18.34 5.34 0.00
CA ILE A 130 -19.20 6.51 -0.20
C ILE A 130 -18.80 7.25 -1.48
N TYR A 131 -17.51 7.52 -1.68
CA TYR A 131 -17.00 8.22 -2.85
C TYR A 131 -17.38 7.50 -4.15
N LEU A 132 -17.18 6.17 -4.20
CA LEU A 132 -17.56 5.36 -5.35
C LEU A 132 -19.08 5.32 -5.55
N GLY A 133 -19.87 5.25 -4.49
CA GLY A 133 -21.33 5.29 -4.56
C GLY A 133 -21.85 6.61 -5.14
N VAL A 134 -21.34 7.75 -4.63
CA VAL A 134 -21.68 9.09 -5.15
C VAL A 134 -21.22 9.25 -6.59
N ALA A 135 -20.00 8.81 -6.93
CA ALA A 135 -19.49 8.83 -8.30
C ALA A 135 -20.42 8.09 -9.26
N LEU A 136 -20.86 6.89 -8.88
CA LEU A 136 -21.77 6.08 -9.70
C LEU A 136 -23.12 6.78 -9.90
N CYS A 137 -23.73 7.26 -8.83
CA CYS A 137 -25.02 7.97 -8.91
C CYS A 137 -24.92 9.22 -9.80
N CYS A 138 -23.91 10.06 -9.59
CA CYS A 138 -23.69 11.27 -10.39
C CYS A 138 -23.41 10.95 -11.87
N THR A 139 -22.63 9.89 -12.13
CA THR A 139 -22.33 9.47 -13.50
C THR A 139 -23.60 8.97 -14.20
N VAL A 140 -24.44 8.20 -13.53
CA VAL A 140 -25.72 7.73 -14.09
C VAL A 140 -26.66 8.89 -14.37
N GLU A 141 -26.81 9.84 -13.44
CA GLU A 141 -27.67 11.02 -13.68
C GLU A 141 -27.10 11.92 -14.78
N GLY A 142 -25.80 12.15 -14.82
CA GLY A 142 -25.15 12.88 -15.91
C GLY A 142 -25.35 12.20 -17.27
N MET A 143 -25.24 10.86 -17.30
CA MET A 143 -25.48 10.09 -18.55
C MET A 143 -26.95 10.17 -19.01
N ARG A 144 -27.91 10.11 -18.08
CA ARG A 144 -29.32 10.35 -18.37
C ARG A 144 -29.55 11.73 -18.98
N ALA A 145 -28.95 12.76 -18.40
CA ALA A 145 -29.01 14.11 -18.91
C ALA A 145 -28.41 14.22 -20.32
N VAL A 146 -27.29 13.56 -20.58
CA VAL A 146 -26.71 13.51 -21.95
C VAL A 146 -27.64 12.81 -22.95
N MET A 147 -28.42 11.83 -22.52
CA MET A 147 -29.38 11.13 -23.41
C MET A 147 -30.61 11.97 -23.76
N ASP A 148 -30.94 13.00 -22.98
CA ASP A 148 -32.08 13.88 -23.21
C ASP A 148 -31.83 14.79 -24.44
N PRO A 149 -32.68 14.71 -25.49
CA PRO A 149 -32.56 15.57 -26.65
C PRO A 149 -32.65 17.07 -26.31
N ALA A 150 -33.49 17.45 -25.34
CA ALA A 150 -33.65 18.84 -24.93
C ALA A 150 -32.36 19.46 -24.40
N ILE A 151 -31.60 18.67 -23.63
CA ILE A 151 -30.30 19.09 -23.10
C ILE A 151 -29.26 19.20 -24.21
N ARG A 152 -29.22 18.25 -25.13
CA ARG A 152 -28.34 18.31 -26.31
C ARG A 152 -28.55 19.54 -27.16
N PHE A 153 -29.80 19.94 -27.39
CA PHE A 153 -30.13 21.18 -28.11
C PHE A 153 -29.69 22.43 -27.35
N SER A 154 -29.74 22.40 -26.03
CA SER A 154 -29.37 23.54 -25.20
C SER A 154 -27.86 23.71 -25.02
N LEU A 155 -27.05 22.69 -25.34
CA LEU A 155 -25.59 22.63 -25.20
C LEU A 155 -24.94 22.30 -26.57
N PRO A 156 -24.63 23.29 -27.41
CA PRO A 156 -24.10 23.02 -28.76
C PRO A 156 -22.75 22.28 -28.74
N GLN A 157 -21.99 22.37 -27.66
CA GLN A 157 -20.68 21.75 -27.52
C GLN A 157 -20.71 20.44 -26.69
N TRP A 158 -21.85 19.79 -26.51
CA TRP A 158 -22.00 18.61 -25.66
C TRP A 158 -21.05 17.46 -26.05
N ARG A 159 -20.75 17.27 -27.36
CA ARG A 159 -19.81 16.23 -27.82
C ARG A 159 -18.38 16.48 -27.37
N SER A 160 -17.91 17.72 -27.53
CA SER A 160 -16.56 18.11 -27.07
C SER A 160 -16.43 17.96 -25.57
N LEU A 161 -17.47 18.31 -24.82
CA LEU A 161 -17.51 18.17 -23.38
C LEU A 161 -17.42 16.69 -22.95
N LEU A 162 -18.12 15.78 -23.61
CA LEU A 162 -18.01 14.34 -23.39
C LEU A 162 -16.60 13.81 -23.65
N ILE A 163 -15.95 14.28 -24.71
CA ILE A 163 -14.58 13.86 -25.04
C ILE A 163 -13.61 14.30 -23.91
N VAL A 164 -13.76 15.52 -23.40
CA VAL A 164 -12.93 16.01 -22.29
C VAL A 164 -13.09 15.13 -21.07
N TYR A 165 -14.31 14.83 -20.64
CA TYR A 165 -14.57 13.94 -19.52
C TYR A 165 -14.06 12.51 -19.76
N ALA A 166 -14.13 12.01 -20.99
CA ALA A 166 -13.57 10.70 -21.32
C ALA A 166 -12.04 10.69 -21.18
N VAL A 167 -11.36 11.78 -21.54
CA VAL A 167 -9.91 11.92 -21.37
C VAL A 167 -9.54 12.01 -19.88
N GLU A 168 -10.28 12.79 -19.08
CA GLU A 168 -10.07 12.92 -17.64
C GLU A 168 -10.34 11.61 -16.87
N MET A 169 -11.24 10.78 -17.39
CA MET A 169 -11.55 9.46 -16.82
C MET A 169 -10.37 8.49 -16.91
N ILE A 170 -9.53 8.60 -17.95
CA ILE A 170 -8.42 7.65 -18.19
C ILE A 170 -7.44 7.58 -17.03
N PRO A 171 -6.83 8.68 -16.55
CA PRO A 171 -5.86 8.61 -15.43
C PRO A 171 -6.53 8.16 -14.14
N THR A 172 -7.78 8.56 -13.88
CA THR A 172 -8.52 8.16 -12.69
C THR A 172 -8.82 6.66 -12.69
N LEU A 173 -9.28 6.13 -13.84
CA LEU A 173 -9.51 4.70 -14.00
C LEU A 173 -8.21 3.90 -13.91
N PHE A 174 -7.13 4.38 -14.53
CA PHE A 174 -5.82 3.76 -14.45
C PHE A 174 -5.35 3.66 -12.99
N SER A 175 -5.51 4.73 -12.21
CA SER A 175 -5.16 4.73 -10.79
C SER A 175 -5.99 3.73 -9.98
N LEU A 176 -7.30 3.60 -10.24
CA LEU A 176 -8.14 2.59 -9.59
C LEU A 176 -7.70 1.16 -9.95
N LEU A 177 -7.42 0.90 -11.23
CA LEU A 177 -6.95 -0.42 -11.68
C LEU A 177 -5.58 -0.76 -11.09
N PHE A 178 -4.69 0.23 -10.94
CA PHE A 178 -3.43 0.04 -10.24
C PHE A 178 -3.64 -0.35 -8.77
N GLY A 179 -4.59 0.29 -8.08
CA GLY A 179 -4.99 -0.08 -6.73
C GLY A 179 -5.49 -1.54 -6.64
N LEU A 180 -6.29 -2.00 -7.61
CA LEU A 180 -6.74 -3.40 -7.68
C LEU A 180 -5.55 -4.36 -7.86
N ASN A 181 -4.54 -3.99 -8.66
CA ASN A 181 -3.32 -4.78 -8.79
C ASN A 181 -2.54 -4.83 -7.47
N LEU A 182 -2.43 -3.72 -6.73
CA LEU A 182 -1.81 -3.70 -5.40
C LEU A 182 -2.50 -4.66 -4.44
N LEU A 183 -3.85 -4.71 -4.43
CA LEU A 183 -4.60 -5.68 -3.62
C LEU A 183 -4.34 -7.11 -4.06
N GLY A 184 -4.33 -7.38 -5.37
CA GLY A 184 -4.04 -8.70 -5.91
C GLY A 184 -2.64 -9.17 -5.54
N TRP A 185 -1.63 -8.31 -5.65
CA TRP A 185 -0.26 -8.63 -5.28
C TRP A 185 -0.09 -8.84 -3.77
N SER A 186 -0.77 -8.06 -2.95
CA SER A 186 -0.76 -8.25 -1.50
C SER A 186 -1.39 -9.59 -1.09
N ALA A 187 -2.47 -10.02 -1.76
CA ALA A 187 -3.13 -11.30 -1.52
C ALA A 187 -2.21 -12.51 -1.82
N VAL A 188 -1.37 -12.41 -2.86
CA VAL A 188 -0.36 -13.44 -3.19
C VAL A 188 0.98 -13.21 -2.49
N ARG A 189 1.04 -12.29 -1.53
CA ARG A 189 2.25 -11.96 -0.73
C ARG A 189 3.44 -11.50 -1.56
N ILE A 190 3.20 -10.83 -2.68
CA ILE A 190 4.24 -10.15 -3.45
C ILE A 190 4.59 -8.86 -2.73
N ASN A 191 5.87 -8.65 -2.44
CA ASN A 191 6.35 -7.44 -1.78
C ASN A 191 6.46 -6.30 -2.79
N THR A 192 5.38 -5.53 -2.95
CA THR A 192 5.29 -4.38 -3.86
C THR A 192 6.22 -3.24 -3.45
N VAL A 193 6.45 -3.05 -2.16
CA VAL A 193 7.36 -2.02 -1.63
C VAL A 193 8.78 -2.24 -2.15
N PHE A 194 9.23 -3.50 -2.17
CA PHE A 194 10.56 -3.86 -2.68
C PHE A 194 10.65 -3.75 -4.21
N ILE A 195 9.60 -4.16 -4.94
CA ILE A 195 9.60 -4.16 -6.41
C ILE A 195 9.58 -2.74 -6.97
N PHE A 196 8.84 -1.84 -6.34
CA PHE A 196 8.73 -0.44 -6.76
C PHE A 196 9.73 0.47 -6.04
N GLU A 197 10.63 -0.08 -5.23
CA GLU A 197 11.63 0.66 -4.47
C GLU A 197 11.00 1.77 -3.59
N PHE A 198 9.80 1.53 -3.09
CA PHE A 198 9.15 2.47 -2.18
C PHE A 198 9.87 2.49 -0.83
N ASP A 199 9.93 3.67 -0.23
CA ASP A 199 10.40 3.80 1.15
C ASP A 199 9.47 3.03 2.10
N SER A 200 10.02 2.03 2.79
CA SER A 200 9.24 1.16 3.69
C SER A 200 8.59 1.91 4.85
N GLY A 201 9.15 3.08 5.23
CA GLY A 201 8.60 3.92 6.30
C GLY A 201 7.36 4.72 5.88
N ASN A 202 7.21 5.03 4.59
CA ASN A 202 6.16 5.87 4.04
C ASN A 202 5.26 5.14 3.03
N ALA A 203 5.43 3.82 2.88
CA ALA A 203 4.63 3.04 1.93
C ALA A 203 3.17 2.96 2.40
N LEU A 204 2.26 3.45 1.54
CA LEU A 204 0.83 3.33 1.76
C LEU A 204 0.40 1.86 1.70
N GLU A 205 -0.46 1.46 2.61
CA GLU A 205 -1.10 0.16 2.51
C GLU A 205 -2.04 0.11 1.28
N PRO A 206 -2.18 -1.05 0.62
CA PRO A 206 -3.00 -1.18 -0.58
C PRO A 206 -4.43 -0.67 -0.42
N VAL A 207 -4.99 -0.79 0.78
CA VAL A 207 -6.35 -0.32 1.11
C VAL A 207 -6.42 1.21 1.18
N GLN A 208 -5.41 1.85 1.79
CA GLN A 208 -5.33 3.31 1.90
C GLN A 208 -5.16 3.99 0.54
N TYR A 209 -4.53 3.30 -0.40
CA TYR A 209 -4.34 3.80 -1.76
C TYR A 209 -5.67 4.12 -2.46
N PHE A 210 -6.76 3.40 -2.15
CA PHE A 210 -8.06 3.61 -2.80
C PHE A 210 -8.76 4.92 -2.44
N GLU A 211 -8.38 5.57 -1.35
CA GLU A 211 -9.04 6.80 -0.90
C GLU A 211 -8.94 7.91 -1.94
N LEU A 212 -7.71 8.18 -2.40
CA LEU A 212 -7.46 9.26 -3.37
C LEU A 212 -8.14 9.02 -4.74
N PRO A 213 -7.96 7.86 -5.41
CA PRO A 213 -8.62 7.62 -6.70
C PRO A 213 -10.15 7.62 -6.61
N SER A 214 -10.70 7.10 -5.51
CA SER A 214 -12.15 7.10 -5.28
C SER A 214 -12.70 8.52 -5.10
N PHE A 215 -11.98 9.37 -4.36
CA PHE A 215 -12.31 10.77 -4.19
C PHE A 215 -12.25 11.54 -5.52
N LEU A 216 -11.19 11.34 -6.32
CA LEU A 216 -11.07 11.96 -7.64
C LEU A 216 -12.18 11.52 -8.58
N LEU A 217 -12.57 10.24 -8.55
CA LEU A 217 -13.68 9.73 -9.35
C LEU A 217 -15.02 10.33 -8.91
N MET A 218 -15.22 10.53 -7.61
CA MET A 218 -16.40 11.21 -7.08
C MET A 218 -16.51 12.63 -7.62
N LEU A 219 -15.43 13.42 -7.53
CA LEU A 219 -15.39 14.78 -8.03
C LEU A 219 -15.66 14.82 -9.54
N LEU A 220 -15.05 13.91 -10.30
CA LEU A 220 -15.27 13.80 -11.74
C LEU A 220 -16.75 13.51 -12.06
N GLY A 221 -17.38 12.58 -11.34
CA GLY A 221 -18.79 12.27 -11.47
C GLY A 221 -19.70 13.46 -11.13
N ILE A 222 -19.40 14.19 -10.06
CA ILE A 222 -20.15 15.39 -9.65
C ILE A 222 -20.04 16.46 -10.74
N PHE A 223 -18.85 16.79 -11.21
CA PHE A 223 -18.65 17.81 -12.24
C PHE A 223 -19.26 17.39 -13.57
N PHE A 224 -19.20 16.13 -13.93
CA PHE A 224 -19.92 15.58 -15.08
C PHE A 224 -21.42 15.80 -14.97
N CYS A 225 -22.03 15.45 -13.83
CA CYS A 225 -23.45 15.66 -13.59
C CYS A 225 -23.81 17.16 -13.67
N LEU A 226 -23.03 18.03 -13.01
CA LEU A 226 -23.27 19.48 -13.01
C LEU A 226 -23.15 20.10 -14.40
N SER A 227 -22.22 19.62 -15.24
CA SER A 227 -22.04 20.10 -16.62
C SER A 227 -23.26 19.84 -17.52
N PHE A 228 -23.96 18.73 -17.29
CA PHE A 228 -25.12 18.37 -18.10
C PHE A 228 -26.45 18.71 -17.42
N THR A 229 -26.46 19.06 -16.14
CA THR A 229 -27.68 19.51 -15.44
C THR A 229 -27.93 20.98 -15.72
N THR A 230 -29.11 21.29 -16.25
CA THR A 230 -29.47 22.66 -16.68
C THR A 230 -29.69 23.64 -15.53
N SER A 231 -29.85 23.15 -14.29
CA SER A 231 -30.22 23.96 -13.13
C SER A 231 -29.18 25.02 -12.73
N TYR A 232 -27.92 24.81 -13.03
CA TYR A 232 -26.82 25.68 -12.59
C TYR A 232 -26.17 26.52 -13.68
N LYS A 233 -26.73 26.51 -14.91
CA LYS A 233 -26.20 27.26 -16.07
C LYS A 233 -26.05 28.76 -15.82
N HIS A 234 -26.85 29.32 -14.93
CA HIS A 234 -26.81 30.74 -14.61
C HIS A 234 -25.64 31.15 -13.70
N ILE A 235 -25.03 30.20 -12.99
CA ILE A 235 -23.96 30.46 -12.02
C ILE A 235 -22.59 30.18 -12.65
N VAL A 236 -22.45 29.03 -13.33
CA VAL A 236 -21.17 28.59 -13.94
C VAL A 236 -21.44 27.99 -15.30
N ALA A 237 -20.62 28.35 -16.29
CA ALA A 237 -20.74 27.79 -17.62
C ALA A 237 -20.42 26.26 -17.57
N PRO A 238 -21.23 25.42 -18.26
CA PRO A 238 -21.02 23.96 -18.26
C PRO A 238 -19.62 23.51 -18.67
N THR A 239 -18.94 24.28 -19.49
CA THR A 239 -17.58 24.02 -20.02
C THR A 239 -16.46 24.33 -19.02
N THR A 240 -16.76 24.99 -17.92
CA THR A 240 -15.73 25.32 -16.92
C THR A 240 -15.52 24.23 -15.87
N TRP A 241 -16.48 23.33 -15.66
CA TRP A 241 -16.38 22.27 -14.65
C TRP A 241 -15.21 21.30 -14.87
N PRO A 242 -14.92 20.82 -16.09
CA PRO A 242 -13.74 20.01 -16.34
C PRO A 242 -12.44 20.73 -15.99
N LEU A 243 -12.36 22.05 -16.28
CA LEU A 243 -11.17 22.84 -15.93
C LEU A 243 -10.97 22.94 -14.40
N VAL A 244 -12.07 23.02 -13.65
CA VAL A 244 -12.00 23.01 -12.18
C VAL A 244 -11.44 21.68 -11.68
N TRP A 245 -11.83 20.55 -12.27
CA TRP A 245 -11.29 19.25 -11.91
C TRP A 245 -9.78 19.13 -12.18
N LEU A 246 -9.31 19.70 -13.29
CA LEU A 246 -7.87 19.68 -13.62
C LEU A 246 -6.98 20.49 -12.66
N VAL A 247 -7.57 21.42 -11.91
CA VAL A 247 -6.83 22.29 -10.96
C VAL A 247 -6.76 21.66 -9.55
N ILE A 248 -7.68 20.72 -9.25
CA ILE A 248 -7.72 20.00 -7.97
C ILE A 248 -6.75 18.82 -7.98
#